data_8ea402c59fa2f8ae2f39294d06844afe
#
_entry.id   8ea402c59fa2f8ae2f39294d06844afe
#
_cell.length_a   1.000
_cell.length_b   1.000
_cell.length_c   1.000
_cell.angle_alpha   90.00
_cell.angle_beta   90.00
_cell.angle_gamma   90.00
#
_symmetry.space_group_name_H-M   'P 1'
#
loop_
_entity.id
_entity.type
_entity.pdbx_description
1 polymer ?
#
loop_
_entity_poly.entity_id
_entity_poly.type
_entity_poly.pdbx_seq_one_letter_code
_entity_poly.pdbx_strand_id
1 'polypeptide(L)'
;MTKNLIVQFFVSVEKYSDPTYNQIGINEELYKYSTISVKQYAKRIGVDYKLITEPKINWVHPTFERFDLFFNDEWWKQYDNILYLDTDVITWPTAPNVFTEYPSTQSFKPVFYRIARKNTLEYHKQRAKGTCLEKFDANILQANRFNAGVFMLNKHCVDMMRPFLDYKKIKGDDNEQLIYAMLESNVEVDKMDWKYNKKNGTDCYFGHAAGQQKFRTKYDMLEKAKEIFDHSL
;
A
#
# COMPACT_ATOMS: atom_id res chain seq x y z
N MET A 1 -17.65 1.33 -19.55
CA MET A 1 -17.20 2.21 -18.44
C MET A 1 -16.19 1.43 -17.63
N THR A 2 -15.05 2.03 -17.35
CA THR A 2 -14.01 1.43 -16.50
C THR A 2 -14.52 1.26 -15.08
N LYS A 3 -14.46 0.05 -14.55
CA LYS A 3 -14.91 -0.25 -13.21
C LYS A 3 -13.72 -0.26 -12.25
N ASN A 4 -13.72 0.65 -11.30
CA ASN A 4 -12.64 0.85 -10.35
C ASN A 4 -13.04 0.42 -8.94
N LEU A 5 -12.05 -0.05 -8.16
CA LEU A 5 -12.22 -0.46 -6.77
C LEU A 5 -11.14 0.20 -5.89
N ILE A 6 -11.52 0.58 -4.69
CA ILE A 6 -10.57 0.81 -3.59
C ILE A 6 -10.69 -0.35 -2.60
N VAL A 7 -9.56 -0.95 -2.22
CA VAL A 7 -9.53 -2.08 -1.29
C VAL A 7 -8.59 -1.84 -0.12
N GLN A 8 -9.01 -2.24 1.07
CA GLN A 8 -8.19 -2.34 2.27
C GLN A 8 -8.29 -3.76 2.84
N PHE A 9 -7.17 -4.28 3.36
CA PHE A 9 -7.14 -5.55 4.08
C PHE A 9 -6.84 -5.26 5.55
N PHE A 10 -7.84 -5.47 6.42
CA PHE A 10 -7.70 -5.40 7.86
C PHE A 10 -7.94 -6.79 8.46
N VAL A 11 -6.88 -7.56 8.56
CA VAL A 11 -6.93 -8.87 9.19
C VAL A 11 -6.22 -8.80 10.52
N SER A 12 -6.89 -9.24 11.59
CA SER A 12 -6.32 -9.22 12.93
C SER A 12 -5.04 -10.05 13.01
N VAL A 13 -4.00 -9.50 13.64
CA VAL A 13 -2.73 -10.19 13.86
C VAL A 13 -2.88 -11.47 14.70
N GLU A 14 -3.92 -11.57 15.53
CA GLU A 14 -4.23 -12.78 16.32
C GLU A 14 -4.52 -14.01 15.46
N LYS A 15 -4.88 -13.80 14.19
CA LYS A 15 -5.09 -14.88 13.22
C LYS A 15 -3.78 -15.45 12.64
N TYR A 16 -2.62 -14.89 13.01
CA TYR A 16 -1.31 -15.29 12.50
C TYR A 16 -0.42 -15.83 13.60
N SER A 17 0.45 -16.78 13.26
CA SER A 17 1.28 -17.53 14.21
C SER A 17 2.57 -16.83 14.63
N ASP A 18 2.92 -15.68 14.05
CA ASP A 18 4.17 -14.98 14.36
C ASP A 18 4.02 -14.08 15.60
N PRO A 19 4.62 -14.46 16.77
CA PRO A 19 4.48 -13.70 18.00
C PRO A 19 5.21 -12.35 17.97
N THR A 20 6.13 -12.10 17.04
CA THR A 20 6.88 -10.84 16.97
C THR A 20 6.00 -9.65 16.57
N TYR A 21 4.90 -9.91 15.89
CA TYR A 21 3.96 -8.88 15.44
C TYR A 21 2.82 -8.61 16.41
N ASN A 22 2.55 -9.52 17.37
CA ASN A 22 1.52 -9.32 18.40
C ASN A 22 1.82 -8.14 19.34
N GLN A 23 3.04 -7.59 19.32
CA GLN A 23 3.45 -6.47 20.15
C GLN A 23 3.18 -5.10 19.51
N ILE A 24 2.83 -5.05 18.23
CA ILE A 24 2.47 -3.80 17.55
C ILE A 24 0.97 -3.59 17.74
N GLY A 25 0.62 -2.94 18.84
CA GLY A 25 -0.77 -2.57 19.12
C GLY A 25 -1.37 -1.85 17.91
N ILE A 26 -2.44 -2.41 17.36
CA ILE A 26 -3.25 -1.75 16.34
C ILE A 26 -3.84 -0.52 17.03
N ASN A 27 -3.57 0.67 16.50
CA ASN A 27 -4.31 1.84 16.93
C ASN A 27 -5.72 1.75 16.33
N GLU A 28 -6.67 1.22 17.09
CA GLU A 28 -8.07 1.03 16.68
C GLU A 28 -8.72 2.32 16.20
N GLU A 29 -8.39 3.44 16.82
CA GLU A 29 -8.88 4.75 16.37
C GLU A 29 -8.34 5.10 14.99
N LEU A 30 -7.05 4.90 14.73
CA LEU A 30 -6.44 5.17 13.43
C LEU A 30 -7.08 4.29 12.34
N TYR A 31 -7.30 3.02 12.62
CA TYR A 31 -8.02 2.11 11.74
C TYR A 31 -9.45 2.59 11.47
N LYS A 32 -10.19 2.98 12.51
CA LYS A 32 -11.55 3.53 12.38
C LYS A 32 -11.57 4.71 11.41
N TYR A 33 -10.71 5.71 11.61
CA TYR A 33 -10.68 6.90 10.76
C TYR A 33 -10.11 6.63 9.36
N SER A 34 -9.17 5.72 9.22
CA SER A 34 -8.73 5.23 7.92
C SER A 34 -9.92 4.68 7.13
N THR A 35 -10.65 3.73 7.70
CA THR A 35 -11.81 3.10 7.06
C THR A 35 -12.89 4.11 6.69
N ILE A 36 -13.22 5.05 7.60
CA ILE A 36 -14.22 6.09 7.36
C ILE A 36 -13.78 6.99 6.21
N SER A 37 -12.57 7.52 6.27
CA SER A 37 -12.04 8.46 5.27
C SER A 37 -11.97 7.83 3.88
N VAL A 38 -11.48 6.59 3.78
CA VAL A 38 -11.37 5.87 2.52
C VAL A 38 -12.74 5.55 1.93
N LYS A 39 -13.71 5.15 2.76
CA LYS A 39 -15.09 4.92 2.33
C LYS A 39 -15.75 6.21 1.81
N GLN A 40 -15.53 7.34 2.48
CA GLN A 40 -16.03 8.64 2.03
C GLN A 40 -15.35 9.10 0.74
N TYR A 41 -14.04 8.88 0.62
CA TYR A 41 -13.30 9.16 -0.61
C TYR A 41 -13.85 8.35 -1.79
N ALA A 42 -14.01 7.02 -1.63
CA ALA A 42 -14.58 6.15 -2.65
C ALA A 42 -15.98 6.61 -3.09
N LYS A 43 -16.85 6.94 -2.12
CA LYS A 43 -18.20 7.49 -2.39
C LYS A 43 -18.12 8.78 -3.19
N ARG A 44 -17.24 9.72 -2.80
CA ARG A 44 -17.08 11.02 -3.45
C ARG A 44 -16.63 10.91 -4.89
N ILE A 45 -15.73 9.99 -5.20
CA ILE A 45 -15.22 9.78 -6.56
C ILE A 45 -16.03 8.75 -7.38
N GLY A 46 -17.09 8.17 -6.80
CA GLY A 46 -18.02 7.28 -7.50
C GLY A 46 -17.45 5.90 -7.83
N VAL A 47 -16.64 5.30 -6.93
CA VAL A 47 -16.04 3.97 -7.11
C VAL A 47 -16.43 3.01 -5.99
N ASP A 48 -16.32 1.71 -6.26
CA ASP A 48 -16.57 0.69 -5.25
C ASP A 48 -15.51 0.71 -4.15
N TYR A 49 -15.90 0.35 -2.92
CA TYR A 49 -15.01 0.18 -1.78
C TYR A 49 -15.23 -1.18 -1.14
N LYS A 50 -14.13 -1.90 -0.83
CA LYS A 50 -14.16 -3.15 -0.07
C LYS A 50 -13.16 -3.12 1.06
N LEU A 51 -13.61 -3.50 2.25
CA LEU A 51 -12.79 -3.80 3.42
C LEU A 51 -12.79 -5.32 3.62
N ILE A 52 -11.62 -5.93 3.55
CA ILE A 52 -11.44 -7.37 3.75
C ILE A 52 -10.95 -7.60 5.18
N THR A 53 -11.72 -8.35 5.96
CA THR A 53 -11.44 -8.62 7.37
C THR A 53 -11.07 -10.08 7.64
N GLU A 54 -11.27 -10.96 6.64
CA GLU A 54 -10.91 -12.36 6.72
C GLU A 54 -9.64 -12.67 5.93
N PRO A 55 -8.73 -13.50 6.47
CA PRO A 55 -7.52 -13.90 5.78
C PRO A 55 -7.84 -14.56 4.43
N LYS A 56 -7.11 -14.19 3.39
CA LYS A 56 -7.17 -14.80 2.05
C LYS A 56 -5.91 -15.57 1.73
N ILE A 57 -4.76 -14.98 2.03
CA ILE A 57 -3.45 -15.58 1.84
C ILE A 57 -3.04 -16.41 3.06
N ASN A 58 -3.39 -15.95 4.26
CA ASN A 58 -3.12 -16.59 5.54
C ASN A 58 -1.65 -17.04 5.68
N TRP A 59 -0.72 -16.15 5.35
CA TRP A 59 0.72 -16.38 5.51
C TRP A 59 1.20 -15.81 6.84
N VAL A 60 2.50 -15.61 7.02
CA VAL A 60 3.16 -15.26 8.28
C VAL A 60 2.71 -13.91 8.89
N HIS A 61 2.18 -12.99 8.10
CA HIS A 61 1.85 -11.63 8.55
C HIS A 61 0.71 -11.01 7.74
N PRO A 62 -0.15 -10.17 8.36
CA PRO A 62 -1.28 -9.50 7.69
C PRO A 62 -0.89 -8.69 6.45
N THR A 63 0.32 -8.13 6.39
CA THR A 63 0.75 -7.35 5.22
C THR A 63 0.81 -8.17 3.93
N PHE A 64 0.95 -9.49 4.03
CA PHE A 64 0.90 -10.37 2.87
C PHE A 64 -0.51 -10.57 2.29
N GLU A 65 -1.56 -10.20 3.01
CA GLU A 65 -2.94 -10.32 2.51
C GLU A 65 -3.19 -9.51 1.22
N ARG A 66 -2.42 -8.42 0.99
CA ARG A 66 -2.46 -7.66 -0.27
C ARG A 66 -2.10 -8.51 -1.50
N PHE A 67 -1.41 -9.64 -1.31
CA PHE A 67 -1.08 -10.55 -2.41
C PHE A 67 -2.29 -11.32 -2.95
N ASP A 68 -3.42 -11.34 -2.24
CA ASP A 68 -4.68 -11.84 -2.80
C ASP A 68 -5.05 -11.10 -4.10
N LEU A 69 -4.65 -9.85 -4.25
CA LEU A 69 -4.85 -9.08 -5.49
C LEU A 69 -4.08 -9.66 -6.68
N PHE A 70 -3.01 -10.39 -6.43
CA PHE A 70 -2.19 -11.01 -7.47
C PHE A 70 -2.59 -12.47 -7.77
N PHE A 71 -3.12 -13.19 -6.78
CA PHE A 71 -3.37 -14.63 -6.89
C PHE A 71 -4.84 -14.99 -7.04
N ASN A 72 -5.77 -14.07 -6.82
CA ASN A 72 -7.20 -14.29 -6.92
C ASN A 72 -7.78 -13.57 -8.14
N ASP A 73 -8.04 -14.32 -9.22
CA ASP A 73 -8.56 -13.77 -10.47
C ASP A 73 -9.99 -13.22 -10.37
N GLU A 74 -10.74 -13.52 -9.30
CA GLU A 74 -12.10 -13.01 -9.13
C GLU A 74 -12.15 -11.47 -9.01
N TRP A 75 -11.07 -10.84 -8.56
CA TRP A 75 -10.94 -9.40 -8.56
C TRP A 75 -11.00 -8.84 -9.98
N TRP A 76 -10.29 -9.47 -10.91
CA TRP A 76 -10.06 -9.00 -12.28
C TRP A 76 -11.20 -9.37 -13.25
N LYS A 77 -12.15 -10.21 -12.83
CA LYS A 77 -13.41 -10.41 -13.52
C LYS A 77 -14.40 -9.26 -13.30
N GLN A 78 -14.19 -8.50 -12.23
CA GLN A 78 -15.13 -7.47 -11.77
C GLN A 78 -14.61 -6.05 -11.95
N TYR A 79 -13.27 -5.85 -11.90
CA TYR A 79 -12.65 -4.53 -11.86
C TYR A 79 -11.51 -4.42 -12.85
N ASP A 80 -11.42 -3.24 -13.49
CA ASP A 80 -10.34 -2.89 -14.41
C ASP A 80 -9.11 -2.36 -13.68
N ASN A 81 -9.34 -1.54 -12.63
CA ASN A 81 -8.28 -1.01 -11.77
C ASN A 81 -8.63 -1.16 -10.30
N ILE A 82 -7.63 -1.47 -9.49
CA ILE A 82 -7.75 -1.57 -8.04
C ILE A 82 -6.69 -0.68 -7.39
N LEU A 83 -7.14 0.26 -6.57
CA LEU A 83 -6.29 1.02 -5.65
C LEU A 83 -6.24 0.29 -4.31
N TYR A 84 -5.06 -0.15 -3.93
CA TYR A 84 -4.80 -0.71 -2.61
C TYR A 84 -4.37 0.40 -1.64
N LEU A 85 -4.93 0.40 -0.43
CA LEU A 85 -4.56 1.28 0.66
C LEU A 85 -4.37 0.48 1.95
N ASP A 86 -3.26 0.71 2.67
CA ASP A 86 -3.09 0.20 4.03
C ASP A 86 -4.16 0.77 4.97
N THR A 87 -4.48 0.05 6.02
CA THR A 87 -5.51 0.43 7.00
C THR A 87 -5.05 1.47 8.02
N ASP A 88 -3.88 2.04 7.83
CA ASP A 88 -3.38 3.22 8.53
C ASP A 88 -3.20 4.43 7.58
N VAL A 89 -3.85 4.39 6.41
CA VAL A 89 -3.91 5.50 5.45
C VAL A 89 -5.19 6.30 5.67
N ILE A 90 -5.07 7.60 5.89
CA ILE A 90 -6.18 8.57 5.92
C ILE A 90 -6.25 9.28 4.58
N THR A 91 -7.40 9.26 3.92
CA THR A 91 -7.64 10.03 2.70
C THR A 91 -8.30 11.37 3.06
N TRP A 92 -7.64 12.47 2.69
CA TRP A 92 -8.17 13.80 3.01
C TRP A 92 -9.25 14.25 2.03
N PRO A 93 -10.18 15.13 2.45
CA PRO A 93 -11.28 15.61 1.58
C PRO A 93 -10.82 16.28 0.29
N THR A 94 -9.63 16.86 0.29
CA THR A 94 -9.03 17.55 -0.88
C THR A 94 -8.40 16.58 -1.89
N ALA A 95 -8.32 15.27 -1.60
CA ALA A 95 -7.73 14.31 -2.51
C ALA A 95 -8.52 14.26 -3.83
N PRO A 96 -7.86 14.45 -4.99
CA PRO A 96 -8.51 14.34 -6.29
C PRO A 96 -8.86 12.87 -6.61
N ASN A 97 -9.57 12.65 -7.73
CA ASN A 97 -9.86 11.30 -8.19
C ASN A 97 -8.60 10.68 -8.81
N VAL A 98 -7.95 9.79 -8.04
CA VAL A 98 -6.70 9.13 -8.46
C VAL A 98 -6.83 8.34 -9.76
N PHE A 99 -7.99 7.75 -10.04
CA PHE A 99 -8.22 7.00 -11.29
C PHE A 99 -8.33 7.91 -12.51
N THR A 100 -8.72 9.17 -12.32
CA THR A 100 -8.74 10.18 -13.39
C THR A 100 -7.34 10.77 -13.61
N GLU A 101 -6.55 10.94 -12.55
CA GLU A 101 -5.18 11.44 -12.68
C GLU A 101 -4.22 10.41 -13.28
N TYR A 102 -4.48 9.11 -13.04
CA TYR A 102 -3.65 8.00 -13.51
C TYR A 102 -4.48 6.99 -14.31
N PRO A 103 -4.98 7.37 -15.50
CA PRO A 103 -5.98 6.58 -16.25
C PRO A 103 -5.40 5.35 -16.95
N SER A 104 -4.07 5.19 -17.08
CA SER A 104 -3.46 4.07 -17.78
C SER A 104 -3.90 2.72 -17.21
N THR A 105 -4.23 1.80 -18.09
CA THR A 105 -4.65 0.43 -17.77
C THR A 105 -3.51 -0.60 -17.93
N GLN A 106 -2.30 -0.17 -18.24
CA GLN A 106 -1.18 -1.07 -18.53
C GLN A 106 0.00 -0.92 -17.57
N SER A 107 0.07 0.17 -16.79
CA SER A 107 1.17 0.45 -15.88
C SER A 107 0.86 0.10 -14.43
N PHE A 108 1.86 -0.37 -13.70
CA PHE A 108 1.85 -0.43 -12.23
C PHE A 108 2.07 0.97 -11.66
N LYS A 109 1.28 1.37 -10.67
CA LYS A 109 1.29 2.74 -10.15
C LYS A 109 1.59 2.76 -8.65
N PRO A 110 2.87 2.69 -8.26
CA PRO A 110 3.30 2.87 -6.87
C PRO A 110 3.55 4.34 -6.55
N VAL A 111 3.52 4.67 -5.26
CA VAL A 111 4.00 5.95 -4.75
C VAL A 111 5.44 5.81 -4.28
N PHE A 112 6.37 6.37 -5.02
CA PHE A 112 7.79 6.30 -4.68
C PHE A 112 8.13 7.16 -3.46
N TYR A 113 9.06 6.68 -2.65
CA TYR A 113 9.62 7.50 -1.60
C TYR A 113 10.28 8.76 -2.17
N ARG A 114 9.91 9.90 -1.63
CA ARG A 114 10.73 11.09 -1.81
C ARG A 114 12.06 10.80 -1.10
N ILE A 115 13.15 10.75 -1.87
CA ILE A 115 14.49 10.42 -1.37
C ILE A 115 14.83 11.38 -0.24
N ALA A 116 14.76 10.91 1.00
CA ALA A 116 15.31 11.64 2.12
C ALA A 116 16.85 11.60 1.98
N ARG A 117 17.54 12.70 2.29
CA ARG A 117 19.03 12.82 2.24
C ARG A 117 19.77 11.71 3.00
N LYS A 118 19.07 10.94 3.85
CA LYS A 118 19.63 9.84 4.65
C LYS A 118 19.64 8.47 3.95
N ASN A 119 18.99 8.31 2.80
CA ASN A 119 18.97 7.04 2.08
C ASN A 119 20.17 6.96 1.14
N THR A 120 21.33 6.64 1.68
CA THR A 120 22.55 6.40 0.90
C THR A 120 22.47 5.06 0.16
N LEU A 121 23.33 4.88 -0.86
CA LEU A 121 23.49 3.59 -1.56
C LEU A 121 23.80 2.45 -0.57
N GLU A 122 24.61 2.74 0.45
CA GLU A 122 24.94 1.79 1.50
C GLU A 122 23.69 1.31 2.28
N TYR A 123 22.79 2.23 2.61
CA TYR A 123 21.51 1.86 3.23
C TYR A 123 20.71 0.88 2.35
N HIS A 124 20.65 1.11 1.03
CA HIS A 124 19.93 0.20 0.12
C HIS A 124 20.59 -1.16 0.01
N LYS A 125 21.93 -1.22 -0.04
CA LYS A 125 22.70 -2.48 -0.01
C LYS A 125 22.43 -3.27 1.28
N GLN A 126 22.50 -2.60 2.44
CA GLN A 126 22.26 -3.27 3.72
C GLN A 126 20.84 -3.81 3.83
N ARG A 127 19.85 -3.05 3.38
CA ARG A 127 18.44 -3.47 3.39
C ARG A 127 18.17 -4.63 2.44
N ALA A 128 18.86 -4.71 1.32
CA ALA A 128 18.70 -5.79 0.34
C ALA A 128 19.38 -7.08 0.75
N LYS A 129 20.39 -7.01 1.64
CA LYS A 129 21.20 -8.14 2.04
C LYS A 129 20.36 -9.28 2.64
N GLY A 130 20.49 -10.47 2.09
CA GLY A 130 19.75 -11.67 2.49
C GLY A 130 18.28 -11.71 2.00
N THR A 131 17.84 -10.74 1.20
CA THR A 131 16.51 -10.71 0.59
C THR A 131 16.55 -10.99 -0.91
N CYS A 132 15.38 -11.06 -1.54
CA CYS A 132 15.26 -11.20 -3.00
C CYS A 132 15.88 -10.02 -3.78
N LEU A 133 16.07 -8.89 -3.13
CA LEU A 133 16.62 -7.67 -3.74
C LEU A 133 18.15 -7.62 -3.79
N GLU A 134 18.85 -8.56 -3.14
CA GLU A 134 20.32 -8.53 -3.02
C GLU A 134 21.05 -8.58 -4.39
N LYS A 135 20.42 -9.15 -5.40
CA LYS A 135 20.99 -9.26 -6.75
C LYS A 135 20.98 -7.94 -7.55
N PHE A 136 20.20 -6.95 -7.13
CA PHE A 136 20.09 -5.68 -7.85
C PHE A 136 21.11 -4.64 -7.38
N ASP A 137 21.55 -3.79 -8.31
CA ASP A 137 22.41 -2.67 -7.99
C ASP A 137 21.73 -1.68 -7.05
N ALA A 138 22.49 -1.09 -6.15
CA ALA A 138 21.96 -0.15 -5.15
C ALA A 138 21.33 1.11 -5.77
N ASN A 139 21.81 1.56 -6.94
CA ASN A 139 21.20 2.70 -7.65
C ASN A 139 19.83 2.31 -8.20
N ILE A 140 19.68 1.08 -8.72
CA ILE A 140 18.38 0.55 -9.18
C ILE A 140 17.41 0.50 -8.02
N LEU A 141 17.83 -0.02 -6.87
CA LEU A 141 16.99 -0.10 -5.67
C LEU A 141 16.61 1.28 -5.15
N GLN A 142 17.55 2.23 -5.13
CA GLN A 142 17.28 3.61 -4.72
C GLN A 142 16.24 4.28 -5.63
N ALA A 143 16.37 4.11 -6.94
CA ALA A 143 15.49 4.72 -7.93
C ALA A 143 14.08 4.11 -7.95
N ASN A 144 13.92 2.86 -7.49
CA ASN A 144 12.68 2.08 -7.62
C ASN A 144 12.05 1.71 -6.27
N ARG A 145 12.52 2.29 -5.17
CA ARG A 145 11.95 2.01 -3.85
C ARG A 145 10.66 2.77 -3.63
N PHE A 146 9.62 2.03 -3.28
CA PHE A 146 8.32 2.59 -2.88
C PHE A 146 7.84 1.96 -1.57
N ASN A 147 6.79 2.52 -0.99
CA ASN A 147 6.08 1.94 0.15
C ASN A 147 4.80 1.29 -0.36
N ALA A 148 4.62 0.01 -0.08
CA ALA A 148 3.48 -0.76 -0.54
C ALA A 148 2.15 -0.43 0.16
N GLY A 149 2.11 0.60 1.01
CA GLY A 149 0.87 1.04 1.66
C GLY A 149 -0.11 1.75 0.74
N VAL A 150 0.36 2.21 -0.43
CA VAL A 150 -0.48 2.81 -1.48
C VAL A 150 0.06 2.44 -2.85
N PHE A 151 -0.73 1.72 -3.63
CA PHE A 151 -0.42 1.44 -5.03
C PHE A 151 -1.68 1.12 -5.83
N MET A 152 -1.64 1.31 -7.13
CA MET A 152 -2.73 0.94 -8.03
C MET A 152 -2.27 -0.12 -9.02
N LEU A 153 -3.15 -1.09 -9.25
CA LEU A 153 -2.98 -2.25 -10.12
C LEU A 153 -4.07 -2.30 -11.18
N ASN A 154 -3.78 -3.02 -12.25
CA ASN A 154 -4.73 -3.53 -13.22
C ASN A 154 -4.37 -4.98 -13.59
N LYS A 155 -5.24 -5.66 -14.32
CA LYS A 155 -5.02 -7.08 -14.68
C LYS A 155 -3.70 -7.30 -15.42
N HIS A 156 -3.34 -6.41 -16.35
CA HIS A 156 -2.08 -6.53 -17.11
C HIS A 156 -0.86 -6.52 -16.19
N CYS A 157 -0.80 -5.56 -15.24
CA CYS A 157 0.29 -5.52 -14.27
C CYS A 157 0.36 -6.78 -13.41
N VAL A 158 -0.79 -7.28 -12.99
CA VAL A 158 -0.87 -8.52 -12.19
C VAL A 158 -0.34 -9.70 -12.98
N ASP A 159 -0.73 -9.86 -14.24
CA ASP A 159 -0.26 -10.97 -15.07
C ASP A 159 1.25 -10.92 -15.31
N MET A 160 1.81 -9.73 -15.47
CA MET A 160 3.25 -9.55 -15.62
C MET A 160 4.02 -9.82 -14.31
N MET A 161 3.53 -9.33 -13.17
CA MET A 161 4.25 -9.40 -11.90
C MET A 161 4.06 -10.74 -11.18
N ARG A 162 2.89 -11.40 -11.33
CA ARG A 162 2.54 -12.65 -10.63
C ARG A 162 3.59 -13.76 -10.76
N PRO A 163 4.22 -14.03 -11.94
CA PRO A 163 5.23 -15.08 -12.06
C PRO A 163 6.47 -14.89 -11.16
N PHE A 164 6.70 -13.65 -10.72
CA PHE A 164 7.83 -13.28 -9.88
C PHE A 164 7.45 -13.12 -8.39
N LEU A 165 6.19 -13.37 -8.02
CA LEU A 165 5.71 -13.37 -6.66
C LEU A 165 5.54 -14.81 -6.16
N ASP A 166 6.37 -15.21 -5.22
CA ASP A 166 6.19 -16.47 -4.47
C ASP A 166 6.47 -16.16 -2.99
N TYR A 167 5.46 -15.64 -2.31
CA TYR A 167 5.58 -15.17 -0.92
C TYR A 167 6.04 -16.26 0.06
N LYS A 168 5.97 -17.53 -0.31
CA LYS A 168 6.44 -18.67 0.50
C LYS A 168 7.91 -18.99 0.31
N LYS A 169 8.46 -18.71 -0.86
CA LYS A 169 9.85 -19.07 -1.23
C LYS A 169 10.77 -17.86 -1.32
N ILE A 170 10.25 -16.71 -1.69
CA ILE A 170 11.04 -15.49 -1.87
C ILE A 170 11.34 -14.87 -0.51
N LYS A 171 12.62 -14.65 -0.22
CA LYS A 171 13.07 -13.98 1.01
C LYS A 171 12.82 -12.48 0.93
N GLY A 172 12.31 -11.91 2.01
CA GLY A 172 12.02 -10.49 2.13
C GLY A 172 10.61 -10.24 2.66
N ASP A 173 10.38 -9.01 3.12
CA ASP A 173 9.03 -8.58 3.50
C ASP A 173 8.14 -8.40 2.25
N ASP A 174 6.86 -8.15 2.46
CA ASP A 174 5.88 -7.97 1.39
C ASP A 174 6.22 -6.81 0.44
N ASN A 175 6.78 -5.74 0.99
CA ASN A 175 7.21 -4.58 0.20
C ASN A 175 8.43 -4.90 -0.67
N GLU A 176 9.40 -5.66 -0.14
CA GLU A 176 10.59 -6.09 -0.89
C GLU A 176 10.21 -7.07 -2.02
N GLN A 177 9.27 -7.96 -1.78
CA GLN A 177 8.77 -8.87 -2.81
C GLN A 177 8.01 -8.16 -3.93
N LEU A 178 7.23 -7.11 -3.62
CA LEU A 178 6.59 -6.29 -4.64
C LEU A 178 7.59 -5.51 -5.49
N ILE A 179 8.63 -4.93 -4.86
CA ILE A 179 9.72 -4.27 -5.59
C ILE A 179 10.45 -5.27 -6.50
N TYR A 180 10.73 -6.47 -5.98
CA TYR A 180 11.35 -7.54 -6.74
C TYR A 180 10.53 -7.91 -7.98
N ALA A 181 9.23 -8.18 -7.81
CA ALA A 181 8.35 -8.55 -8.90
C ALA A 181 8.21 -7.43 -9.94
N MET A 182 8.17 -6.18 -9.52
CA MET A 182 8.16 -5.02 -10.40
C MET A 182 9.43 -4.96 -11.26
N LEU A 183 10.61 -5.15 -10.66
CA LEU A 183 11.89 -5.10 -11.36
C LEU A 183 12.09 -6.28 -12.32
N GLU A 184 11.73 -7.50 -11.92
CA GLU A 184 11.88 -8.70 -12.73
C GLU A 184 10.90 -8.78 -13.90
N SER A 185 9.68 -8.30 -13.72
CA SER A 185 8.65 -8.36 -14.74
C SER A 185 8.83 -7.33 -15.86
N ASN A 186 9.67 -6.31 -15.66
CA ASN A 186 9.78 -5.16 -16.56
C ASN A 186 8.40 -4.50 -16.84
N VAL A 187 7.47 -4.58 -15.88
CA VAL A 187 6.18 -3.91 -16.02
C VAL A 187 6.37 -2.40 -16.16
N GLU A 188 5.57 -1.77 -17.01
CA GLU A 188 5.59 -0.31 -17.11
C GLU A 188 5.18 0.31 -15.76
N VAL A 189 5.93 1.33 -15.30
CA VAL A 189 5.72 2.00 -14.03
C VAL A 189 5.36 3.46 -14.25
N ASP A 190 4.15 3.82 -13.83
CA ASP A 190 3.66 5.20 -13.79
C ASP A 190 3.65 5.69 -12.34
N LYS A 191 4.64 6.54 -11.99
CA LYS A 191 4.88 6.97 -10.61
C LYS A 191 3.82 7.96 -10.14
N MET A 192 3.02 7.56 -9.15
CA MET A 192 2.07 8.48 -8.52
C MET A 192 2.80 9.57 -7.71
N ASP A 193 2.20 10.75 -7.64
CA ASP A 193 2.71 11.88 -6.82
C ASP A 193 2.86 11.43 -5.35
N TRP A 194 3.92 11.89 -4.70
CA TRP A 194 4.22 11.59 -3.30
C TRP A 194 3.11 12.01 -2.33
N LYS A 195 2.24 12.94 -2.73
CA LYS A 195 1.07 13.35 -1.95
C LYS A 195 0.06 12.23 -1.72
N TYR A 196 0.09 11.17 -2.54
CA TYR A 196 -0.75 9.99 -2.37
C TYR A 196 -0.22 8.98 -1.34
N ASN A 197 0.97 9.19 -0.76
CA ASN A 197 1.49 8.32 0.29
C ASN A 197 2.48 9.09 1.18
N LYS A 198 2.04 10.21 1.75
CA LYS A 198 2.91 11.01 2.61
C LYS A 198 2.91 10.47 4.02
N LYS A 199 4.07 10.03 4.49
CA LYS A 199 4.25 9.56 5.84
C LYS A 199 3.87 10.63 6.87
N ASN A 200 2.89 10.31 7.73
CA ASN A 200 2.33 11.19 8.76
C ASN A 200 1.92 12.57 8.22
N GLY A 201 1.40 12.63 6.97
CA GLY A 201 1.07 13.87 6.29
C GLY A 201 -0.36 14.33 6.55
N THR A 202 -0.52 15.62 6.83
CA THR A 202 -1.82 16.30 6.89
C THR A 202 -2.00 17.30 5.74
N ASP A 203 -0.93 17.62 5.02
CA ASP A 203 -0.84 18.51 3.87
C ASP A 203 -0.61 17.74 2.55
N CYS A 204 -1.39 16.68 2.35
CA CYS A 204 -1.27 15.74 1.23
C CYS A 204 -2.65 15.22 0.85
N TYR A 205 -2.71 14.32 -0.12
CA TYR A 205 -3.96 13.65 -0.50
C TYR A 205 -4.25 12.44 0.40
N PHE A 206 -3.23 11.61 0.64
CA PHE A 206 -3.31 10.47 1.55
C PHE A 206 -2.18 10.57 2.59
N GLY A 207 -2.55 10.68 3.86
CA GLY A 207 -1.62 10.58 4.98
C GLY A 207 -1.46 9.13 5.40
N HIS A 208 -0.24 8.63 5.48
CA HIS A 208 0.06 7.24 5.85
C HIS A 208 0.81 7.19 7.18
N ALA A 209 0.23 6.57 8.20
CA ALA A 209 0.82 6.46 9.53
C ALA A 209 1.89 5.36 9.63
N ALA A 210 2.61 5.10 8.53
CA ALA A 210 3.56 4.00 8.40
C ALA A 210 4.69 4.00 9.44
N GLY A 211 4.96 2.81 9.98
CA GLY A 211 6.12 2.51 10.81
C GLY A 211 6.00 2.98 12.26
N GLN A 212 6.94 2.50 13.10
CA GLN A 212 6.98 2.75 14.54
C GLN A 212 7.38 4.18 14.94
N GLN A 213 7.59 5.10 13.98
CA GLN A 213 8.16 6.39 14.30
C GLN A 213 7.19 7.30 15.07
N LYS A 214 7.78 7.81 16.15
CA LYS A 214 7.37 8.94 17.02
C LYS A 214 5.88 9.23 17.07
N PHE A 215 5.28 8.77 18.14
CA PHE A 215 3.89 8.93 18.55
C PHE A 215 3.26 10.29 18.19
N ARG A 216 4.02 11.37 18.22
CA ARG A 216 3.52 12.73 18.01
C ARG A 216 2.91 12.95 16.61
N THR A 217 3.57 12.56 15.54
CA THR A 217 3.08 12.82 14.18
C THR A 217 1.91 11.91 13.77
N LYS A 218 1.85 10.70 14.33
CA LYS A 218 0.64 9.85 14.19
C LYS A 218 -0.53 10.46 14.95
N TYR A 219 -0.27 11.05 16.11
CA TYR A 219 -1.26 11.71 16.93
C TYR A 219 -1.84 12.94 16.21
N ASP A 220 -0.98 13.80 15.65
CA ASP A 220 -1.42 14.99 14.91
C ASP A 220 -2.32 14.60 13.72
N MET A 221 -2.00 13.52 13.02
CA MET A 221 -2.80 13.00 11.91
C MET A 221 -4.14 12.45 12.39
N LEU A 222 -4.16 11.75 13.53
CA LEU A 222 -5.37 11.22 14.13
C LEU A 222 -6.29 12.32 14.64
N GLU A 223 -5.76 13.32 15.35
CA GLU A 223 -6.56 14.46 15.84
C GLU A 223 -7.20 15.25 14.69
N LYS A 224 -6.46 15.48 13.61
CA LYS A 224 -7.04 16.10 12.41
C LYS A 224 -8.11 15.21 11.76
N ALA A 225 -7.93 13.90 11.77
CA ALA A 225 -8.95 12.99 11.24
C ALA A 225 -10.22 13.02 12.10
N LYS A 226 -10.10 13.07 13.43
CA LYS A 226 -11.23 13.26 14.35
C LYS A 226 -11.99 14.55 14.04
N GLU A 227 -11.27 15.67 13.97
CA GLU A 227 -11.88 16.97 13.65
C GLU A 227 -12.70 16.94 12.35
N ILE A 228 -12.19 16.27 11.31
CA ILE A 228 -12.85 16.25 9.99
C ILE A 228 -13.99 15.21 9.93
N PHE A 229 -13.83 14.04 10.54
CA PHE A 229 -14.70 12.89 10.29
C PHE A 229 -15.68 12.57 11.42
N ASP A 230 -15.50 13.07 12.65
CA ASP A 230 -16.44 12.81 13.75
C ASP A 230 -17.86 13.37 13.50
N HIS A 231 -17.97 14.44 12.73
CA HIS A 231 -19.27 15.02 12.34
C HIS A 231 -19.96 14.23 11.21
N SER A 232 -19.34 13.15 10.74
CA SER A 232 -19.83 12.32 9.62
C SER A 232 -20.35 10.94 10.09
N LEU A 233 -20.36 10.71 11.39
CA LEU A 233 -20.88 9.51 12.06
C LEU A 233 -22.31 9.78 12.57
#